data_8f16126154fc8538d3906f979bf7f7f1
#
_entry.id   8f16126154fc8538d3906f979bf7f7f1
#
_cell.length_a   1.000
_cell.length_b   1.000
_cell.length_c   1.000
_cell.angle_alpha   90.00
_cell.angle_beta   90.00
_cell.angle_gamma   90.00
#
_symmetry.space_group_name_H-M   'P 1'
#
loop_
_entity.id
_entity.type
_entity.pdbx_description
1 polymer ?
#
loop_
_entity_poly.entity_id
_entity_poly.type
_entity_poly.pdbx_seq_one_letter_code
_entity_poly.pdbx_strand_id
1 'polypeptide(L)'
;MSNAGLHVAVTGAGGLIGSALRRRLEAAGHRVTPLVRRPASAGEISWDPEKGRLEPGQLEGIDAVIHLAGENVGARWTSARKRNIKNSRIQGTRLLSEAIARARRRPGVLVSASAIGIYGDRGDEALTENSPPGDAALDFLAEVGREWEAAAEPARASGVRVIHPRFGLVLSPKGGALKKMLLPFRLGLGGRLGSGTQWMSWISIDDVVGAILDVLLTESFSGPVNLVAPEPVRNRDFTAILGGVLSRPTPFPVPAAVLRLILGEMATSTLLASTRVLPKRLLAAGYRFEHPDLETALQHVLQASS
;
A
#
# COMPACT_ATOMS: atom_id res chain seq x y z
N MET A 1 -19.48 5.45 -24.07
CA MET A 1 -19.28 6.33 -22.89
C MET A 1 -18.16 7.29 -23.24
N SER A 2 -18.34 8.60 -23.01
CA SER A 2 -17.39 9.62 -23.45
C SER A 2 -16.02 9.37 -22.81
N ASN A 3 -15.01 9.36 -23.68
CA ASN A 3 -13.58 9.13 -23.33
C ASN A 3 -12.97 10.37 -22.65
N ALA A 4 -13.73 11.08 -21.84
CA ALA A 4 -13.25 12.23 -21.07
C ALA A 4 -12.42 11.74 -19.90
N GLY A 5 -11.14 12.11 -19.85
CA GLY A 5 -10.26 11.76 -18.75
C GLY A 5 -10.79 12.27 -17.40
N LEU A 6 -10.70 11.48 -16.34
CA LEU A 6 -11.08 11.88 -15.00
C LEU A 6 -10.14 12.95 -14.45
N HIS A 7 -10.66 13.84 -13.61
CA HIS A 7 -9.85 14.70 -12.75
C HIS A 7 -9.65 14.04 -11.40
N VAL A 8 -8.42 13.62 -11.11
CA VAL A 8 -8.07 12.80 -9.94
C VAL A 8 -7.19 13.59 -8.97
N ALA A 9 -7.64 13.74 -7.74
CA ALA A 9 -6.83 14.31 -6.66
C ALA A 9 -6.04 13.20 -5.95
N VAL A 10 -4.73 13.41 -5.72
CA VAL A 10 -3.85 12.38 -5.15
C VAL A 10 -3.07 12.92 -3.97
N THR A 11 -3.24 12.34 -2.78
CA THR A 11 -2.32 12.56 -1.66
C THR A 11 -1.15 11.57 -1.73
N GLY A 12 0.02 11.97 -1.24
CA GLY A 12 1.20 11.10 -1.33
C GLY A 12 1.73 10.92 -2.76
N ALA A 13 1.38 11.83 -3.68
CA ALA A 13 1.75 11.80 -5.11
C ALA A 13 3.27 11.75 -5.36
N GLY A 14 4.11 12.22 -4.43
CA GLY A 14 5.57 12.12 -4.50
C GLY A 14 6.15 10.83 -3.92
N GLY A 15 5.34 9.95 -3.31
CA GLY A 15 5.76 8.67 -2.75
C GLY A 15 6.02 7.60 -3.82
N LEU A 16 6.46 6.41 -3.39
CA LEU A 16 6.79 5.30 -4.28
C LEU A 16 5.62 4.94 -5.21
N ILE A 17 4.46 4.63 -4.64
CA ILE A 17 3.25 4.27 -5.39
C ILE A 17 2.69 5.52 -6.09
N GLY A 18 2.58 6.65 -5.37
CA GLY A 18 1.96 7.85 -5.90
C GLY A 18 2.64 8.42 -7.14
N SER A 19 3.98 8.40 -7.20
CA SER A 19 4.73 8.87 -8.36
C SER A 19 4.58 7.95 -9.59
N ALA A 20 4.50 6.63 -9.37
CA ALA A 20 4.24 5.67 -10.43
C ALA A 20 2.80 5.79 -10.94
N LEU A 21 1.85 5.87 -10.02
CA LEU A 21 0.42 6.01 -10.33
C LEU A 21 0.14 7.31 -11.09
N ARG A 22 0.74 8.42 -10.66
CA ARG A 22 0.57 9.70 -11.36
C ARG A 22 0.95 9.58 -12.83
N ARG A 23 2.12 9.03 -13.14
CA ARG A 23 2.55 8.83 -14.54
C ARG A 23 1.58 7.94 -15.33
N ARG A 24 1.06 6.87 -14.71
CA ARG A 24 0.10 5.97 -15.37
C ARG A 24 -1.22 6.64 -15.63
N LEU A 25 -1.75 7.42 -14.67
CA LEU A 25 -2.99 8.20 -14.82
C LEU A 25 -2.86 9.25 -15.92
N GLU A 26 -1.77 10.03 -15.92
CA GLU A 26 -1.50 11.05 -16.93
C GLU A 26 -1.35 10.43 -18.34
N ALA A 27 -0.65 9.28 -18.45
CA ALA A 27 -0.52 8.52 -19.69
C ALA A 27 -1.85 7.93 -20.18
N ALA A 28 -2.78 7.64 -19.27
CA ALA A 28 -4.14 7.21 -19.61
C ALA A 28 -5.11 8.38 -19.92
N GLY A 29 -4.62 9.62 -19.96
CA GLY A 29 -5.40 10.81 -20.29
C GLY A 29 -6.18 11.41 -19.13
N HIS A 30 -5.89 11.02 -17.88
CA HIS A 30 -6.49 11.61 -16.69
C HIS A 30 -5.72 12.84 -16.24
N ARG A 31 -6.43 13.84 -15.72
CA ARG A 31 -5.83 14.99 -15.05
C ARG A 31 -5.53 14.66 -13.60
N VAL A 32 -4.30 14.91 -13.13
CA VAL A 32 -3.90 14.66 -11.75
C VAL A 32 -3.61 15.95 -11.00
N THR A 33 -4.24 16.14 -9.84
CA THR A 33 -3.98 17.26 -8.92
C THR A 33 -3.40 16.70 -7.61
N PRO A 34 -2.11 16.93 -7.32
CA PRO A 34 -1.51 16.51 -6.06
C PRO A 34 -2.05 17.30 -4.86
N LEU A 35 -2.35 16.62 -3.75
CA LEU A 35 -2.54 17.25 -2.45
C LEU A 35 -1.20 17.25 -1.70
N VAL A 36 -0.72 18.45 -1.32
CA VAL A 36 0.60 18.67 -0.73
C VAL A 36 0.51 19.28 0.67
N ARG A 37 1.45 18.93 1.57
CA ARG A 37 1.51 19.45 2.95
C ARG A 37 2.31 20.76 3.08
N ARG A 38 2.74 21.32 1.99
CA ARG A 38 3.38 22.63 1.85
C ARG A 38 2.43 23.62 1.18
N PRO A 39 2.76 24.91 1.11
CA PRO A 39 2.01 25.84 0.27
C PRO A 39 1.91 25.29 -1.16
N ALA A 40 0.70 25.28 -1.70
CA ALA A 40 0.42 24.74 -3.03
C ALA A 40 0.95 25.65 -4.13
N SER A 41 1.53 25.07 -5.16
CA SER A 41 1.82 25.71 -6.44
C SER A 41 0.58 25.62 -7.36
N ALA A 42 0.64 26.26 -8.54
CA ALA A 42 -0.43 26.14 -9.53
C ALA A 42 -0.67 24.66 -9.89
N GLY A 43 -1.92 24.23 -9.87
CA GLY A 43 -2.32 22.85 -10.13
C GLY A 43 -2.17 21.88 -8.95
N GLU A 44 -1.92 22.38 -7.75
CA GLU A 44 -1.86 21.59 -6.51
C GLU A 44 -2.93 22.08 -5.51
N ILE A 45 -3.25 21.24 -4.53
CA ILE A 45 -4.11 21.57 -3.40
C ILE A 45 -3.26 21.47 -2.12
N SER A 46 -3.28 22.52 -1.29
CA SER A 46 -2.65 22.48 0.03
C SER A 46 -3.59 21.83 1.04
N TRP A 47 -3.05 20.91 1.85
CA TRP A 47 -3.76 20.31 2.97
C TRP A 47 -2.84 20.11 4.15
N ASP A 48 -3.37 20.18 5.36
CA ASP A 48 -2.60 19.98 6.60
C ASP A 48 -3.42 19.10 7.57
N PRO A 49 -3.19 17.76 7.54
CA PRO A 49 -3.95 16.85 8.40
C PRO A 49 -3.63 17.02 9.88
N GLU A 50 -2.47 17.55 10.26
CA GLU A 50 -2.11 17.80 11.66
C GLU A 50 -2.88 18.98 12.24
N LYS A 51 -3.19 19.98 11.41
CA LYS A 51 -3.97 21.16 11.78
C LYS A 51 -5.44 21.08 11.37
N GLY A 52 -5.87 19.95 10.79
CA GLY A 52 -7.24 19.76 10.31
C GLY A 52 -7.63 20.72 9.17
N ARG A 53 -6.69 21.10 8.30
CA ARG A 53 -6.91 22.09 7.23
C ARG A 53 -7.04 21.42 5.86
N LEU A 54 -8.24 21.42 5.34
CA LEU A 54 -8.58 21.15 3.95
C LEU A 54 -9.94 21.77 3.67
N GLU A 55 -9.98 22.78 2.81
CA GLU A 55 -11.23 23.43 2.46
C GLU A 55 -12.04 22.56 1.48
N PRO A 56 -13.30 22.22 1.79
CA PRO A 56 -14.13 21.37 0.93
C PRO A 56 -14.26 21.89 -0.50
N GLY A 57 -14.29 23.21 -0.69
CA GLY A 57 -14.36 23.86 -2.00
C GLY A 57 -13.16 23.57 -2.90
N GLN A 58 -12.01 23.18 -2.34
CA GLN A 58 -10.83 22.79 -3.12
C GLN A 58 -11.01 21.44 -3.83
N LEU A 59 -11.99 20.64 -3.44
CA LEU A 59 -12.34 19.36 -4.08
C LEU A 59 -13.43 19.50 -5.16
N GLU A 60 -13.92 20.72 -5.42
CA GLU A 60 -14.90 20.95 -6.47
C GLU A 60 -14.31 20.63 -7.85
N GLY A 61 -15.07 19.91 -8.67
CA GLY A 61 -14.61 19.47 -10.00
C GLY A 61 -13.58 18.34 -10.00
N ILE A 62 -13.34 17.70 -8.84
CA ILE A 62 -12.59 16.45 -8.71
C ILE A 62 -13.57 15.27 -8.88
N ASP A 63 -13.27 14.35 -9.79
CA ASP A 63 -14.09 13.17 -10.05
C ASP A 63 -13.75 12.02 -9.10
N ALA A 64 -12.47 11.90 -8.73
CA ALA A 64 -11.95 10.84 -7.88
C ALA A 64 -10.85 11.32 -6.95
N VAL A 65 -10.77 10.73 -5.75
CA VAL A 65 -9.69 11.00 -4.80
C VAL A 65 -8.93 9.72 -4.51
N ILE A 66 -7.60 9.75 -4.60
CA ILE A 66 -6.72 8.64 -4.23
C ILE A 66 -5.84 9.08 -3.06
N HIS A 67 -6.03 8.45 -1.91
CA HIS A 67 -5.33 8.77 -0.67
C HIS A 67 -4.25 7.73 -0.37
N LEU A 68 -2.98 8.09 -0.65
CA LEU A 68 -1.79 7.24 -0.43
C LEU A 68 -0.84 7.80 0.63
N ALA A 69 -1.17 8.94 1.24
CA ALA A 69 -0.31 9.55 2.25
C ALA A 69 -0.31 8.74 3.55
N GLY A 70 0.87 8.54 4.12
CA GLY A 70 1.05 7.86 5.39
C GLY A 70 2.53 7.82 5.81
N GLU A 71 2.78 7.80 7.11
CA GLU A 71 4.13 7.68 7.68
C GLU A 71 4.75 6.32 7.36
N ASN A 72 6.07 6.30 7.11
CA ASN A 72 6.80 5.07 6.80
C ASN A 72 6.90 4.15 8.03
N VAL A 73 6.43 2.91 7.90
CA VAL A 73 6.45 1.88 8.96
C VAL A 73 7.79 1.15 9.07
N GLY A 74 8.66 1.23 8.07
CA GLY A 74 9.85 0.40 7.91
C GLY A 74 11.07 0.85 8.72
N ALA A 75 10.92 1.21 10.00
CA ALA A 75 11.99 1.48 10.95
C ALA A 75 11.56 1.05 12.35
N ARG A 76 12.50 0.98 13.31
CA ARG A 76 12.20 0.62 14.71
C ARG A 76 11.06 1.49 15.26
N TRP A 77 10.06 0.87 15.88
CA TRP A 77 8.92 1.57 16.46
C TRP A 77 9.22 2.01 17.89
N THR A 78 9.23 3.31 18.09
CA THR A 78 9.13 3.95 19.42
C THR A 78 7.66 4.33 19.65
N SER A 79 7.29 4.67 20.89
CA SER A 79 5.93 5.16 21.18
C SER A 79 5.57 6.40 20.35
N ALA A 80 6.51 7.32 20.13
CA ALA A 80 6.31 8.49 19.28
C ALA A 80 6.07 8.08 17.80
N ARG A 81 6.87 7.12 17.30
CA ARG A 81 6.71 6.65 15.93
C ARG A 81 5.39 5.88 15.72
N LYS A 82 4.98 5.05 16.68
CA LYS A 82 3.66 4.38 16.63
C LYS A 82 2.53 5.41 16.55
N ARG A 83 2.59 6.46 17.38
CA ARG A 83 1.61 7.57 17.29
C ARG A 83 1.61 8.25 15.92
N ASN A 84 2.78 8.54 15.36
CA ASN A 84 2.88 9.17 14.04
C ASN A 84 2.35 8.25 12.92
N ILE A 85 2.65 6.94 12.97
CA ILE A 85 2.11 5.94 12.04
C ILE A 85 0.59 5.91 12.11
N LYS A 86 0.01 5.86 13.32
CA LYS A 86 -1.42 5.85 13.54
C LYS A 86 -2.08 7.17 13.12
N ASN A 87 -1.59 8.29 13.62
CA ASN A 87 -2.18 9.61 13.37
C ASN A 87 -2.13 10.01 11.89
N SER A 88 -1.00 9.80 11.20
CA SER A 88 -0.87 10.15 9.79
C SER A 88 -1.90 9.45 8.90
N ARG A 89 -2.35 8.26 9.28
CA ARG A 89 -3.36 7.48 8.56
C ARG A 89 -4.76 7.90 8.95
N ILE A 90 -5.07 7.85 10.23
CA ILE A 90 -6.44 8.06 10.73
C ILE A 90 -6.87 9.51 10.56
N GLN A 91 -6.04 10.47 11.03
CA GLN A 91 -6.39 11.90 10.95
C GLN A 91 -6.43 12.37 9.49
N GLY A 92 -5.43 11.95 8.66
CA GLY A 92 -5.40 12.31 7.25
C GLY A 92 -6.61 11.78 6.48
N THR A 93 -6.96 10.51 6.69
CA THR A 93 -8.12 9.90 6.04
C THR A 93 -9.41 10.54 6.49
N ARG A 94 -9.57 10.77 7.81
CA ARG A 94 -10.77 11.42 8.36
C ARG A 94 -10.97 12.82 7.82
N LEU A 95 -9.93 13.66 7.87
CA LEU A 95 -9.99 15.02 7.32
C LEU A 95 -10.44 15.03 5.85
N LEU A 96 -9.79 14.18 5.03
CA LEU A 96 -10.12 14.09 3.61
C LEU A 96 -11.55 13.59 3.39
N SER A 97 -11.97 12.58 4.12
CA SER A 97 -13.29 11.97 4.07
C SER A 97 -14.40 12.97 4.48
N GLU A 98 -14.16 13.75 5.53
CA GLU A 98 -15.07 14.80 5.96
C GLU A 98 -15.15 15.98 4.98
N ALA A 99 -14.01 16.36 4.36
CA ALA A 99 -14.01 17.38 3.32
C ALA A 99 -14.79 16.93 2.09
N ILE A 100 -14.62 15.66 1.67
CA ILE A 100 -15.40 15.03 0.60
C ILE A 100 -16.91 15.07 0.94
N ALA A 101 -17.29 14.65 2.15
CA ALA A 101 -18.69 14.61 2.56
C ALA A 101 -19.35 15.99 2.55
N ARG A 102 -18.59 17.06 2.83
CA ARG A 102 -19.07 18.45 2.86
C ARG A 102 -19.01 19.18 1.51
N ALA A 103 -18.33 18.61 0.51
CA ALA A 103 -18.23 19.22 -0.82
C ALA A 103 -19.63 19.30 -1.48
N ARG A 104 -19.92 20.39 -2.19
CA ARG A 104 -21.20 20.56 -2.91
C ARG A 104 -21.31 19.56 -4.08
N ARG A 105 -20.23 19.41 -4.85
CA ARG A 105 -20.05 18.38 -5.87
C ARG A 105 -19.02 17.38 -5.37
N ARG A 106 -19.50 16.28 -4.84
CA ARG A 106 -18.65 15.24 -4.27
C ARG A 106 -17.94 14.44 -5.38
N PRO A 107 -16.66 14.06 -5.18
CA PRO A 107 -16.04 13.01 -5.98
C PRO A 107 -16.88 11.73 -5.96
N GLY A 108 -16.99 11.05 -7.09
CA GLY A 108 -17.74 9.79 -7.19
C GLY A 108 -17.08 8.64 -6.43
N VAL A 109 -15.75 8.72 -6.20
CA VAL A 109 -14.98 7.64 -5.59
C VAL A 109 -13.81 8.16 -4.73
N LEU A 110 -13.61 7.50 -3.59
CA LEU A 110 -12.45 7.61 -2.73
C LEU A 110 -11.71 6.26 -2.69
N VAL A 111 -10.51 6.20 -3.24
CA VAL A 111 -9.57 5.08 -3.09
C VAL A 111 -8.66 5.41 -1.92
N SER A 112 -8.92 4.87 -0.74
CA SER A 112 -8.17 5.13 0.49
C SER A 112 -7.26 3.95 0.82
N ALA A 113 -5.95 4.17 0.78
CA ALA A 113 -4.96 3.14 1.08
C ALA A 113 -5.24 2.40 2.39
N SER A 114 -4.91 1.12 2.39
CA SER A 114 -4.86 0.24 3.56
C SER A 114 -3.66 -0.71 3.38
N ALA A 115 -3.50 -1.70 4.23
CA ALA A 115 -2.41 -2.66 4.14
C ALA A 115 -2.84 -4.06 4.64
N ILE A 116 -2.20 -5.10 4.12
CA ILE A 116 -2.44 -6.49 4.58
C ILE A 116 -2.09 -6.71 6.05
N GLY A 117 -1.33 -5.79 6.67
CA GLY A 117 -1.08 -5.81 8.12
C GLY A 117 -2.34 -5.76 8.98
N ILE A 118 -3.48 -5.35 8.41
CA ILE A 118 -4.79 -5.43 9.09
C ILE A 118 -5.17 -6.85 9.50
N TYR A 119 -4.64 -7.86 8.82
CA TYR A 119 -4.92 -9.26 9.13
C TYR A 119 -4.11 -9.82 10.31
N GLY A 120 -2.97 -9.16 10.66
CA GLY A 120 -2.03 -9.65 11.67
C GLY A 120 -1.28 -10.92 11.22
N ASP A 121 -0.60 -11.58 12.19
CA ASP A 121 0.05 -12.87 11.95
C ASP A 121 -1.00 -13.99 12.02
N ARG A 122 -1.17 -14.72 10.93
CA ARG A 122 -2.19 -15.78 10.79
C ARG A 122 -1.57 -17.13 10.38
N GLY A 123 -0.27 -17.30 10.55
CA GLY A 123 0.41 -18.55 10.21
C GLY A 123 0.20 -18.96 8.75
N ASP A 124 -0.38 -20.14 8.54
CA ASP A 124 -0.61 -20.72 7.20
C ASP A 124 -2.02 -20.45 6.63
N GLU A 125 -2.87 -19.73 7.37
CA GLU A 125 -4.23 -19.42 6.94
C GLU A 125 -4.23 -18.61 5.65
N ALA A 126 -5.02 -19.05 4.66
CA ALA A 126 -5.22 -18.30 3.42
C ALA A 126 -6.26 -17.19 3.65
N LEU A 127 -5.82 -15.94 3.52
CA LEU A 127 -6.59 -14.75 3.84
C LEU A 127 -7.14 -14.11 2.56
N THR A 128 -8.40 -13.71 2.61
CA THR A 128 -9.07 -13.00 1.54
C THR A 128 -9.69 -11.71 2.07
N GLU A 129 -10.31 -10.92 1.20
CA GLU A 129 -11.00 -9.69 1.61
C GLU A 129 -12.15 -9.95 2.61
N ASN A 130 -12.68 -11.17 2.64
CA ASN A 130 -13.74 -11.60 3.56
C ASN A 130 -13.19 -12.10 4.91
N SER A 131 -11.88 -12.31 5.02
CA SER A 131 -11.25 -12.72 6.28
C SER A 131 -11.34 -11.58 7.31
N PRO A 132 -11.67 -11.89 8.58
CA PRO A 132 -11.74 -10.87 9.61
C PRO A 132 -10.36 -10.24 9.85
N PRO A 133 -10.30 -8.96 10.24
CA PRO A 133 -9.08 -8.35 10.74
C PRO A 133 -8.48 -9.12 11.91
N GLY A 134 -7.17 -8.99 12.09
CA GLY A 134 -6.47 -9.53 13.25
C GLY A 134 -6.95 -8.89 14.57
N ASP A 135 -6.48 -9.45 15.68
CA ASP A 135 -6.82 -8.93 17.00
C ASP A 135 -6.11 -7.59 17.25
N ALA A 136 -6.89 -6.52 17.33
CA ALA A 136 -6.39 -5.16 17.58
C ALA A 136 -5.77 -4.99 18.98
N ALA A 137 -6.08 -5.87 19.95
CA ALA A 137 -5.48 -5.80 21.27
C ALA A 137 -4.05 -6.40 21.28
N LEU A 138 -3.75 -7.29 20.35
CA LEU A 138 -2.49 -8.02 20.27
C LEU A 138 -1.57 -7.51 19.15
N ASP A 139 -2.12 -6.91 18.09
CA ASP A 139 -1.37 -6.48 16.92
C ASP A 139 -1.62 -4.99 16.57
N PHE A 140 -0.56 -4.20 16.69
CA PHE A 140 -0.60 -2.77 16.38
C PHE A 140 -1.00 -2.47 14.93
N LEU A 141 -0.58 -3.27 13.95
CA LEU A 141 -0.96 -3.04 12.55
C LEU A 141 -2.41 -3.40 12.29
N ALA A 142 -2.95 -4.42 12.98
CA ALA A 142 -4.37 -4.74 12.91
C ALA A 142 -5.22 -3.62 13.52
N GLU A 143 -4.82 -3.07 14.68
CA GLU A 143 -5.44 -1.89 15.27
C GLU A 143 -5.46 -0.70 14.30
N VAL A 144 -4.27 -0.33 13.80
CA VAL A 144 -4.13 0.79 12.86
C VAL A 144 -4.94 0.58 11.59
N GLY A 145 -4.91 -0.62 11.00
CA GLY A 145 -5.64 -0.93 9.78
C GLY A 145 -7.15 -0.77 9.93
N ARG A 146 -7.72 -1.27 11.03
CA ARG A 146 -9.15 -1.15 11.33
C ARG A 146 -9.58 0.31 11.49
N GLU A 147 -8.85 1.08 12.28
CA GLU A 147 -9.15 2.50 12.49
C GLU A 147 -8.93 3.34 11.22
N TRP A 148 -7.93 2.96 10.41
CA TRP A 148 -7.65 3.61 9.14
C TRP A 148 -8.80 3.44 8.15
N GLU A 149 -9.28 2.21 7.93
CA GLU A 149 -10.42 1.95 7.05
C GLU A 149 -11.70 2.63 7.60
N ALA A 150 -11.94 2.58 8.91
CA ALA A 150 -13.07 3.25 9.55
C ALA A 150 -13.04 4.78 9.43
N ALA A 151 -11.87 5.39 9.29
CA ALA A 151 -11.73 6.84 9.14
C ALA A 151 -12.33 7.39 7.82
N ALA A 152 -12.58 6.52 6.83
CA ALA A 152 -13.23 6.88 5.57
C ALA A 152 -14.76 6.87 5.63
N GLU A 153 -15.34 6.52 6.78
CA GLU A 153 -16.81 6.42 6.97
C GLU A 153 -17.59 7.69 6.58
N PRO A 154 -17.15 8.93 6.90
CA PRO A 154 -17.89 10.13 6.49
C PRO A 154 -18.12 10.23 4.97
N ALA A 155 -17.13 9.87 4.14
CA ALA A 155 -17.30 9.85 2.70
C ALA A 155 -18.29 8.75 2.27
N ARG A 156 -18.19 7.54 2.84
CA ARG A 156 -19.10 6.43 2.56
C ARG A 156 -20.54 6.76 2.93
N ALA A 157 -20.77 7.32 4.13
CA ALA A 157 -22.08 7.73 4.61
C ALA A 157 -22.71 8.84 3.75
N SER A 158 -21.88 9.63 3.04
CA SER A 158 -22.35 10.66 2.11
C SER A 158 -22.67 10.15 0.71
N GLY A 159 -22.61 8.83 0.48
CA GLY A 159 -22.89 8.17 -0.80
C GLY A 159 -21.71 8.06 -1.76
N VAL A 160 -20.50 8.43 -1.34
CA VAL A 160 -19.28 8.27 -2.15
C VAL A 160 -18.82 6.81 -2.11
N ARG A 161 -18.47 6.25 -3.25
CA ARG A 161 -17.90 4.90 -3.36
C ARG A 161 -16.52 4.86 -2.72
N VAL A 162 -16.34 4.10 -1.66
CA VAL A 162 -15.06 3.99 -0.93
C VAL A 162 -14.44 2.63 -1.18
N ILE A 163 -13.16 2.62 -1.57
CA ILE A 163 -12.36 1.41 -1.81
C ILE A 163 -11.14 1.46 -0.90
N HIS A 164 -10.81 0.33 -0.27
CA HIS A 164 -9.62 0.17 0.58
C HIS A 164 -8.64 -0.83 -0.05
N PRO A 165 -7.72 -0.37 -0.93
CA PRO A 165 -6.64 -1.23 -1.40
C PRO A 165 -5.73 -1.61 -0.23
N ARG A 166 -5.72 -2.91 0.13
CA ARG A 166 -4.85 -3.50 1.15
C ARG A 166 -3.56 -3.95 0.48
N PHE A 167 -2.55 -3.10 0.57
CA PHE A 167 -1.25 -3.37 -0.08
C PHE A 167 -0.47 -4.47 0.62
N GLY A 168 0.04 -5.42 -0.16
CA GLY A 168 1.11 -6.33 0.22
C GLY A 168 2.50 -5.69 0.15
N LEU A 169 3.53 -6.52 0.11
CA LEU A 169 4.91 -6.09 -0.08
C LEU A 169 5.10 -5.60 -1.52
N VAL A 170 5.15 -4.29 -1.70
CA VAL A 170 5.33 -3.69 -3.03
C VAL A 170 6.79 -3.80 -3.47
N LEU A 171 7.02 -4.48 -4.60
CA LEU A 171 8.33 -4.69 -5.19
C LEU A 171 8.70 -3.53 -6.11
N SER A 172 9.68 -2.74 -5.70
CA SER A 172 10.29 -1.69 -6.51
C SER A 172 11.71 -1.39 -6.01
N PRO A 173 12.69 -1.24 -6.90
CA PRO A 173 14.06 -0.87 -6.52
C PRO A 173 14.19 0.62 -6.17
N LYS A 174 13.20 1.42 -6.53
CA LYS A 174 13.17 2.88 -6.25
C LYS A 174 12.85 3.21 -4.80
N GLY A 175 12.23 2.26 -4.06
CA GLY A 175 11.83 2.50 -2.67
C GLY A 175 11.30 1.25 -1.97
N GLY A 176 10.76 1.45 -0.76
CA GLY A 176 10.16 0.37 0.01
C GLY A 176 11.15 -0.67 0.54
N ALA A 177 10.64 -1.88 0.80
CA ALA A 177 11.43 -2.96 1.40
C ALA A 177 12.45 -3.55 0.42
N LEU A 178 12.09 -3.75 -0.85
CA LEU A 178 13.01 -4.30 -1.85
C LEU A 178 14.29 -3.46 -1.96
N LYS A 179 14.17 -2.12 -2.04
CA LYS A 179 15.34 -1.24 -2.08
C LYS A 179 16.31 -1.48 -0.91
N LYS A 180 15.77 -1.72 0.30
CA LYS A 180 16.58 -2.00 1.50
C LYS A 180 17.24 -3.38 1.44
N MET A 181 16.62 -4.35 0.80
CA MET A 181 17.15 -5.70 0.62
C MET A 181 18.26 -5.75 -0.43
N LEU A 182 18.20 -4.92 -1.47
CA LEU A 182 19.12 -5.00 -2.61
C LEU A 182 20.59 -4.88 -2.22
N LEU A 183 20.96 -3.96 -1.33
CA LEU A 183 22.36 -3.77 -0.96
C LEU A 183 22.96 -5.02 -0.30
N PRO A 184 22.42 -5.58 0.80
CA PRO A 184 22.97 -6.80 1.38
C PRO A 184 22.93 -7.98 0.41
N PHE A 185 21.90 -8.15 -0.41
CA PHE A 185 21.83 -9.23 -1.38
C PHE A 185 22.91 -9.09 -2.48
N ARG A 186 23.12 -7.91 -3.03
CA ARG A 186 24.18 -7.64 -4.03
C ARG A 186 25.58 -7.93 -3.50
N LEU A 187 25.79 -7.76 -2.19
CA LEU A 187 27.05 -8.10 -1.52
C LEU A 187 27.19 -9.58 -1.14
N GLY A 188 26.18 -10.43 -1.48
CA GLY A 188 26.19 -11.84 -1.09
C GLY A 188 25.92 -12.08 0.41
N LEU A 189 25.45 -11.05 1.13
CA LEU A 189 25.11 -11.10 2.54
C LEU A 189 23.61 -11.28 2.79
N GLY A 190 22.84 -11.51 1.72
CA GLY A 190 21.42 -11.81 1.80
C GLY A 190 21.15 -13.15 2.48
N GLY A 191 19.97 -13.26 3.12
CA GLY A 191 19.58 -14.52 3.74
C GLY A 191 18.15 -14.50 4.27
N ARG A 192 17.64 -15.68 4.60
CA ARG A 192 16.30 -15.84 5.18
C ARG A 192 16.19 -15.17 6.54
N LEU A 193 15.01 -14.66 6.85
CA LEU A 193 14.71 -14.00 8.10
C LEU A 193 14.07 -15.01 9.08
N GLY A 194 14.68 -15.21 10.24
CA GLY A 194 14.25 -16.20 11.23
C GLY A 194 14.23 -17.61 10.67
N SER A 195 13.10 -18.33 10.83
CA SER A 195 12.88 -19.67 10.25
C SER A 195 12.76 -19.63 8.71
N GLY A 196 12.34 -18.51 8.14
CA GLY A 196 12.03 -18.38 6.73
C GLY A 196 10.71 -19.06 6.31
N THR A 197 9.90 -19.53 7.27
CA THR A 197 8.64 -20.22 6.99
C THR A 197 7.44 -19.30 6.87
N GLN A 198 7.57 -18.04 7.32
CA GLN A 198 6.50 -17.05 7.22
C GLN A 198 6.16 -16.73 5.77
N TRP A 199 4.86 -16.56 5.51
CA TRP A 199 4.34 -16.17 4.19
C TRP A 199 4.55 -14.70 3.93
N MET A 200 4.94 -14.39 2.72
CA MET A 200 5.10 -13.03 2.17
C MET A 200 4.14 -12.86 1.00
N SER A 201 3.16 -12.00 1.16
CA SER A 201 2.28 -11.59 0.06
C SER A 201 2.82 -10.31 -0.55
N TRP A 202 3.25 -10.40 -1.78
CA TRP A 202 3.96 -9.38 -2.54
C TRP A 202 3.16 -8.95 -3.78
N ILE A 203 3.56 -7.83 -4.40
CA ILE A 203 3.02 -7.36 -5.68
C ILE A 203 4.06 -6.47 -6.37
N SER A 204 4.15 -6.50 -7.71
CA SER A 204 4.98 -5.57 -8.47
C SER A 204 4.43 -4.15 -8.40
N ILE A 205 5.29 -3.15 -8.55
CA ILE A 205 4.84 -1.75 -8.60
C ILE A 205 3.90 -1.50 -9.80
N ASP A 206 4.12 -2.19 -10.92
CA ASP A 206 3.33 -2.04 -12.13
C ASP A 206 1.92 -2.62 -11.93
N ASP A 207 1.81 -3.80 -11.31
CA ASP A 207 0.53 -4.39 -10.93
C ASP A 207 -0.21 -3.58 -9.85
N VAL A 208 0.53 -2.95 -8.90
CA VAL A 208 -0.09 -2.02 -7.95
C VAL A 208 -0.80 -0.89 -8.68
N VAL A 209 -0.11 -0.27 -9.62
CA VAL A 209 -0.62 0.89 -10.36
C VAL A 209 -1.75 0.46 -11.29
N GLY A 210 -1.60 -0.67 -11.97
CA GLY A 210 -2.65 -1.26 -12.82
C GLY A 210 -3.91 -1.57 -12.02
N ALA A 211 -3.76 -2.25 -10.88
CA ALA A 211 -4.90 -2.61 -10.02
C ALA A 211 -5.60 -1.38 -9.42
N ILE A 212 -4.85 -0.33 -9.01
CA ILE A 212 -5.48 0.92 -8.55
C ILE A 212 -6.31 1.55 -9.66
N LEU A 213 -5.80 1.58 -10.89
CA LEU A 213 -6.54 2.12 -12.03
C LEU A 213 -7.79 1.27 -12.34
N ASP A 214 -7.67 -0.04 -12.31
CA ASP A 214 -8.79 -0.96 -12.53
C ASP A 214 -9.90 -0.77 -11.49
N VAL A 215 -9.58 -0.77 -10.18
CA VAL A 215 -10.59 -0.57 -9.13
C VAL A 215 -11.18 0.85 -9.13
N LEU A 216 -10.42 1.85 -9.59
CA LEU A 216 -10.90 3.21 -9.76
C LEU A 216 -12.02 3.27 -10.80
N LEU A 217 -11.79 2.64 -11.97
CA LEU A 217 -12.67 2.71 -13.14
C LEU A 217 -13.83 1.71 -13.09
N THR A 218 -13.70 0.61 -12.36
CA THR A 218 -14.71 -0.44 -12.26
C THR A 218 -15.69 -0.16 -11.14
N GLU A 219 -16.93 0.14 -11.47
CA GLU A 219 -17.98 0.58 -10.51
C GLU A 219 -18.33 -0.47 -9.46
N SER A 220 -18.17 -1.76 -9.76
CA SER A 220 -18.51 -2.86 -8.84
C SER A 220 -17.55 -2.98 -7.65
N PHE A 221 -16.38 -2.34 -7.69
CA PHE A 221 -15.47 -2.34 -6.55
C PHE A 221 -15.89 -1.32 -5.47
N SER A 222 -16.09 -1.82 -4.26
CA SER A 222 -16.28 -1.03 -3.04
C SER A 222 -15.74 -1.80 -1.82
N GLY A 223 -15.36 -1.13 -0.74
CA GLY A 223 -14.77 -1.76 0.45
C GLY A 223 -13.37 -2.31 0.21
N PRO A 224 -12.93 -3.35 0.95
CA PRO A 224 -11.56 -3.86 0.89
C PRO A 224 -11.25 -4.59 -0.41
N VAL A 225 -10.03 -4.39 -0.92
CA VAL A 225 -9.47 -5.11 -2.08
C VAL A 225 -8.00 -5.43 -1.79
N ASN A 226 -7.62 -6.69 -1.79
CA ASN A 226 -6.23 -7.10 -1.57
C ASN A 226 -5.40 -6.84 -2.83
N LEU A 227 -4.42 -5.95 -2.72
CA LEU A 227 -3.44 -5.68 -3.77
C LEU A 227 -2.17 -6.49 -3.49
N VAL A 228 -2.24 -7.75 -3.85
CA VAL A 228 -1.16 -8.74 -3.77
C VAL A 228 -1.14 -9.56 -5.05
N ALA A 229 0.01 -10.12 -5.42
CA ALA A 229 0.10 -11.12 -6.50
C ALA A 229 -0.63 -12.41 -6.12
N PRO A 230 -1.08 -13.22 -7.12
CA PRO A 230 -1.87 -14.42 -6.86
C PRO A 230 -1.10 -15.51 -6.08
N GLU A 231 0.23 -15.49 -6.13
CA GLU A 231 1.10 -16.51 -5.55
C GLU A 231 1.95 -15.94 -4.40
N PRO A 232 1.46 -15.94 -3.15
CA PRO A 232 2.29 -15.64 -2.00
C PRO A 232 3.38 -16.71 -1.84
N VAL A 233 4.56 -16.31 -1.35
CA VAL A 233 5.71 -17.22 -1.18
C VAL A 233 6.19 -17.23 0.25
N ARG A 234 6.93 -18.27 0.66
CA ARG A 234 7.61 -18.27 1.96
C ARG A 234 8.85 -17.37 1.91
N ASN A 235 9.25 -16.80 3.04
CA ASN A 235 10.43 -15.93 3.10
C ASN A 235 11.70 -16.62 2.59
N ARG A 236 11.90 -17.92 2.89
CA ARG A 236 13.02 -18.70 2.38
C ARG A 236 13.03 -18.77 0.84
N ASP A 237 11.85 -18.93 0.23
CA ASP A 237 11.70 -19.06 -1.22
C ASP A 237 11.89 -17.69 -1.88
N PHE A 238 11.32 -16.61 -1.30
CA PHE A 238 11.61 -15.23 -1.69
C PHE A 238 13.11 -14.94 -1.68
N THR A 239 13.79 -15.36 -0.61
CA THR A 239 15.25 -15.15 -0.46
C THR A 239 16.04 -15.87 -1.53
N ALA A 240 15.70 -17.15 -1.80
CA ALA A 240 16.37 -17.94 -2.83
C ALA A 240 16.14 -17.35 -4.23
N ILE A 241 14.91 -16.99 -4.57
CA ILE A 241 14.57 -16.39 -5.87
C ILE A 241 15.26 -15.03 -6.05
N LEU A 242 15.24 -14.14 -5.06
CA LEU A 242 15.93 -12.85 -5.14
C LEU A 242 17.44 -13.03 -5.29
N GLY A 243 18.04 -14.00 -4.57
CA GLY A 243 19.44 -14.35 -4.72
C GLY A 243 19.75 -14.84 -6.13
N GLY A 244 18.93 -15.73 -6.68
CA GLY A 244 19.06 -16.25 -8.06
C GLY A 244 19.00 -15.14 -9.11
N VAL A 245 18.00 -14.26 -9.03
CA VAL A 245 17.83 -13.12 -9.95
C VAL A 245 19.04 -12.17 -9.90
N LEU A 246 19.63 -11.97 -8.72
CA LEU A 246 20.84 -11.14 -8.55
C LEU A 246 22.13 -11.89 -8.83
N SER A 247 22.09 -13.20 -9.13
CA SER A 247 23.25 -14.09 -9.26
C SER A 247 24.18 -14.00 -8.02
N ARG A 248 23.58 -14.03 -6.83
CA ARG A 248 24.28 -13.95 -5.55
C ARG A 248 23.83 -15.07 -4.60
N PRO A 249 24.77 -15.71 -3.87
CA PRO A 249 24.42 -16.68 -2.84
C PRO A 249 23.71 -15.99 -1.65
N THR A 250 22.89 -16.77 -0.94
CA THR A 250 22.14 -16.28 0.24
C THR A 250 22.34 -17.19 1.46
N PRO A 251 23.60 -17.45 1.88
CA PRO A 251 23.91 -18.46 2.88
C PRO A 251 23.67 -17.99 4.32
N PHE A 252 23.53 -16.70 4.59
CA PHE A 252 23.55 -16.15 5.94
C PHE A 252 22.12 -15.86 6.47
N PRO A 253 21.51 -16.82 7.24
CA PRO A 253 20.21 -16.54 7.86
C PRO A 253 20.37 -15.44 8.91
N VAL A 254 19.39 -14.52 8.96
CA VAL A 254 19.32 -13.51 10.02
C VAL A 254 18.44 -14.03 11.14
N PRO A 255 19.01 -14.35 12.33
CA PRO A 255 18.23 -14.90 13.44
C PRO A 255 17.10 -13.98 13.90
N ALA A 256 15.92 -14.54 14.22
CA ALA A 256 14.77 -13.74 14.68
C ALA A 256 15.11 -12.91 15.94
N ALA A 257 15.96 -13.42 16.83
CA ALA A 257 16.41 -12.70 18.03
C ALA A 257 17.17 -11.41 17.65
N VAL A 258 18.04 -11.46 16.63
CA VAL A 258 18.79 -10.29 16.15
C VAL A 258 17.83 -9.27 15.54
N LEU A 259 16.86 -9.70 14.74
CA LEU A 259 15.85 -8.80 14.18
C LEU A 259 15.03 -8.11 15.26
N ARG A 260 14.58 -8.87 16.29
CA ARG A 260 13.85 -8.29 17.43
C ARG A 260 14.69 -7.31 18.24
N LEU A 261 15.97 -7.60 18.44
CA LEU A 261 16.87 -6.71 19.16
C LEU A 261 17.07 -5.36 18.44
N ILE A 262 17.27 -5.40 17.13
CA ILE A 262 17.55 -4.21 16.32
C ILE A 262 16.26 -3.41 16.04
N LEU A 263 15.20 -4.09 15.60
CA LEU A 263 13.99 -3.47 15.06
C LEU A 263 12.79 -3.51 16.02
N GLY A 264 12.90 -4.27 17.12
CA GLY A 264 11.85 -4.40 18.13
C GLY A 264 10.55 -5.00 17.57
N GLU A 265 9.43 -4.45 18.00
CA GLU A 265 8.08 -4.87 17.60
C GLU A 265 7.87 -4.83 16.07
N MET A 266 8.49 -3.88 15.36
CA MET A 266 8.42 -3.81 13.90
C MET A 266 8.87 -5.10 13.24
N ALA A 267 9.95 -5.73 13.74
CA ALA A 267 10.40 -7.02 13.20
C ALA A 267 9.34 -8.11 13.37
N THR A 268 8.71 -8.18 14.53
CA THR A 268 7.70 -9.20 14.84
C THR A 268 6.45 -9.00 14.01
N SER A 269 5.93 -7.77 13.94
CA SER A 269 4.66 -7.47 13.26
C SER A 269 4.77 -7.36 11.73
N THR A 270 5.99 -7.33 11.16
CA THR A 270 6.17 -7.20 9.70
C THR A 270 7.07 -8.28 9.10
N LEU A 271 8.34 -8.37 9.54
CA LEU A 271 9.33 -9.24 8.89
C LEU A 271 9.17 -10.73 9.27
N LEU A 272 8.68 -10.99 10.49
CA LEU A 272 8.51 -12.34 11.03
C LEU A 272 7.05 -12.79 11.05
N ALA A 273 6.10 -11.86 10.84
CA ALA A 273 4.68 -12.17 10.71
C ALA A 273 4.40 -12.95 9.42
N SER A 274 3.51 -13.90 9.52
CA SER A 274 3.07 -14.75 8.41
C SER A 274 1.69 -14.29 7.91
N THR A 275 1.64 -13.81 6.67
CA THR A 275 0.40 -13.24 6.11
C THR A 275 0.22 -13.76 4.70
N ARG A 276 -0.52 -14.89 4.56
CA ARG A 276 -0.81 -15.55 3.28
C ARG A 276 -2.08 -14.96 2.67
N VAL A 277 -1.97 -13.83 2.00
CA VAL A 277 -3.10 -13.09 1.43
C VAL A 277 -3.28 -13.39 -0.05
N LEU A 278 -4.53 -13.53 -0.48
CA LEU A 278 -4.92 -13.82 -1.86
C LEU A 278 -5.76 -12.64 -2.41
N PRO A 279 -5.59 -12.27 -3.68
CA PRO A 279 -6.33 -11.18 -4.34
C PRO A 279 -7.66 -11.69 -4.92
N LYS A 280 -8.54 -12.26 -4.07
CA LYS A 280 -9.73 -12.99 -4.53
C LYS A 280 -10.67 -12.10 -5.35
N ARG A 281 -10.85 -10.85 -4.94
CA ARG A 281 -11.73 -9.91 -5.63
C ARG A 281 -11.18 -9.45 -6.97
N LEU A 282 -9.87 -9.19 -7.08
CA LEU A 282 -9.23 -8.85 -8.35
C LEU A 282 -9.35 -10.01 -9.35
N LEU A 283 -9.05 -11.23 -8.91
CA LEU A 283 -9.18 -12.42 -9.76
C LEU A 283 -10.64 -12.66 -10.21
N ALA A 284 -11.60 -12.51 -9.30
CA ALA A 284 -13.01 -12.66 -9.63
C ALA A 284 -13.54 -11.60 -10.61
N ALA A 285 -12.94 -10.38 -10.59
CA ALA A 285 -13.24 -9.32 -11.54
C ALA A 285 -12.50 -9.48 -12.88
N GLY A 286 -11.65 -10.50 -13.03
CA GLY A 286 -10.91 -10.76 -14.26
C GLY A 286 -9.64 -9.90 -14.43
N TYR A 287 -9.13 -9.26 -13.34
CA TYR A 287 -7.88 -8.52 -13.40
C TYR A 287 -6.73 -9.44 -13.84
N ARG A 288 -5.97 -8.99 -14.82
CA ARG A 288 -4.81 -9.72 -15.36
C ARG A 288 -3.53 -9.11 -14.82
N PHE A 289 -2.83 -9.84 -13.96
CA PHE A 289 -1.53 -9.43 -13.47
C PHE A 289 -0.50 -9.43 -14.59
N GLU A 290 0.30 -8.37 -14.68
CA GLU A 290 1.44 -8.28 -15.61
C GLU A 290 2.56 -9.22 -15.14
N HIS A 291 2.73 -9.36 -13.82
CA HIS A 291 3.76 -10.18 -13.19
C HIS A 291 3.15 -11.08 -12.09
N PRO A 292 2.53 -12.21 -12.46
CA PRO A 292 1.86 -13.09 -11.50
C PRO A 292 2.82 -13.92 -10.64
N ASP A 293 4.03 -14.24 -11.13
CA ASP A 293 5.06 -14.98 -10.41
C ASP A 293 6.22 -14.09 -9.94
N LEU A 294 6.86 -14.48 -8.83
CA LEU A 294 7.85 -13.66 -8.15
C LEU A 294 9.14 -13.46 -8.96
N GLU A 295 9.60 -14.49 -9.68
CA GLU A 295 10.86 -14.43 -10.39
C GLU A 295 10.79 -13.45 -11.55
N THR A 296 9.78 -13.55 -12.39
CA THR A 296 9.55 -12.61 -13.50
C THR A 296 9.30 -11.18 -13.00
N ALA A 297 8.56 -11.02 -11.89
CA ALA A 297 8.37 -9.71 -11.26
C ALA A 297 9.69 -9.09 -10.82
N LEU A 298 10.56 -9.84 -10.14
CA LEU A 298 11.86 -9.35 -9.69
C LEU A 298 12.80 -9.05 -10.86
N GLN A 299 12.84 -9.91 -11.87
CA GLN A 299 13.63 -9.67 -13.09
C GLN A 299 13.20 -8.37 -13.76
N HIS A 300 11.90 -8.17 -13.96
CA HIS A 300 11.35 -6.97 -14.59
C HIS A 300 11.70 -5.70 -13.80
N VAL A 301 11.35 -5.63 -12.50
CA VAL A 301 11.54 -4.40 -11.71
C VAL A 301 13.01 -4.04 -11.51
N LEU A 302 13.92 -5.02 -11.56
CA LEU A 302 15.36 -4.79 -11.40
C LEU A 302 16.01 -4.36 -12.72
N GLN A 303 15.57 -4.89 -13.88
CA GLN A 303 16.05 -4.47 -15.20
C GLN A 303 15.61 -3.05 -15.56
N ALA A 304 14.37 -2.67 -15.24
CA ALA A 304 13.84 -1.31 -15.49
C ALA A 304 14.59 -0.20 -14.73
N SER A 305 15.62 -0.54 -13.93
CA SER A 305 16.39 0.40 -13.10
C SER A 305 17.87 0.40 -13.44
N SER A 306 18.29 -0.38 -14.44
CA SER A 306 19.64 -0.37 -15.03
C SER A 306 19.68 0.64 -16.17
#